data_5d525b1afefb6630f01a3f2608aba1a3
#
_entry.id   5d525b1afefb6630f01a3f2608aba1a3
#
_cell.length_a   1.000
_cell.length_b   1.000
_cell.length_c   1.000
_cell.angle_alpha   90.00
_cell.angle_beta   90.00
_cell.angle_gamma   90.00
#
_symmetry.space_group_name_H-M   'P 1'
#
loop_
_entity.id
_entity.type
_entity.pdbx_description
1 polymer ?
#
loop_
_entity_poly.entity_id
_entity_poly.type
_entity_poly.pdbx_seq_one_letter_code
_entity_poly.pdbx_strand_id
1 'polypeptide(L)'
;MITGGEPCLYDLRPLLRELSARSIAAHLETSATLPIMEDPDAKFSWVTASPKFFCEPLATFLARADELKFIISEPSDLSKCEKYASAAANAKAFWLHPEWSKAGDGALLKKIWDFAVSKGGLWRAGWQLHKLYFAR
;
A
#
# COMPACT_ATOMS: atom_id res chain seq x y z
N MET A 1 8.21 -9.91 3.82
CA MET A 1 6.91 -9.20 3.65
C MET A 1 5.78 -10.20 3.64
N ILE A 2 4.71 -9.93 4.37
CA ILE A 2 3.49 -10.73 4.44
C ILE A 2 2.49 -10.05 3.50
N THR A 3 2.08 -10.76 2.45
CA THR A 3 1.21 -10.28 1.38
C THR A 3 0.53 -11.48 0.70
N GLY A 4 -0.28 -11.24 -0.32
CA GLY A 4 -0.98 -12.28 -1.08
C GLY A 4 -2.35 -12.63 -0.48
N GLY A 5 -3.38 -12.70 -1.32
CA GLY A 5 -4.76 -12.66 -0.86
C GLY A 5 -5.03 -11.40 -0.02
N GLU A 6 -5.69 -11.56 1.12
CA GLU A 6 -5.81 -10.50 2.13
C GLU A 6 -5.27 -11.06 3.48
N PRO A 7 -4.07 -10.64 3.91
CA PRO A 7 -3.46 -11.19 5.12
C PRO A 7 -4.28 -10.95 6.39
N CYS A 8 -5.01 -9.82 6.47
CA CYS A 8 -5.81 -9.46 7.64
C CYS A 8 -7.05 -10.33 7.84
N LEU A 9 -7.33 -11.31 6.95
CA LEU A 9 -8.32 -12.37 7.19
C LEU A 9 -7.87 -13.35 8.28
N TYR A 10 -6.59 -13.39 8.59
CA TYR A 10 -5.99 -14.35 9.51
C TYR A 10 -5.47 -13.66 10.77
N ASP A 11 -5.51 -14.37 11.90
CA ASP A 11 -4.80 -13.92 13.11
C ASP A 11 -3.29 -14.13 12.92
N LEU A 12 -2.59 -13.05 12.63
CA LEU A 12 -1.13 -13.07 12.40
C LEU A 12 -0.31 -12.90 13.69
N ARG A 13 -0.94 -12.70 14.86
CA ARG A 13 -0.22 -12.50 16.13
C ARG A 13 0.71 -13.64 16.49
N PRO A 14 0.35 -14.94 16.33
CA PRO A 14 1.30 -16.02 16.60
C PRO A 14 2.55 -15.95 15.71
N LEU A 15 2.39 -15.63 14.41
CA LEU A 15 3.50 -15.46 13.49
C LEU A 15 4.37 -14.26 13.88
N LEU A 16 3.75 -13.13 14.24
CA LEU A 16 4.48 -11.92 14.65
C LEU A 16 5.31 -12.15 15.89
N ARG A 17 4.78 -12.88 16.90
CA ARG A 17 5.56 -13.25 18.10
C ARG A 17 6.80 -14.06 17.74
N GLU A 18 6.65 -15.06 16.87
CA GLU A 18 7.75 -15.92 16.44
C GLU A 18 8.82 -15.14 15.66
N LEU A 19 8.40 -14.25 14.76
CA LEU A 19 9.32 -13.39 14.01
C LEU A 19 10.04 -12.41 14.95
N SER A 20 9.30 -11.79 15.88
CA SER A 20 9.87 -10.88 16.88
C SER A 20 10.90 -11.57 17.77
N ALA A 21 10.60 -12.77 18.26
CA ALA A 21 11.52 -13.57 19.08
C ALA A 21 12.85 -13.88 18.36
N ARG A 22 12.81 -13.91 17.03
CA ARG A 22 13.99 -14.11 16.16
C ARG A 22 14.61 -12.82 15.65
N SER A 23 14.14 -11.65 16.11
CA SER A 23 14.57 -10.34 15.63
C SER A 23 14.37 -10.15 14.11
N ILE A 24 13.34 -10.78 13.54
CA ILE A 24 12.98 -10.66 12.13
C ILE A 24 11.89 -9.58 11.99
N ALA A 25 12.20 -8.52 11.25
CA ALA A 25 11.25 -7.45 10.95
C ALA A 25 10.12 -7.97 10.03
N ALA A 26 8.87 -7.76 10.43
CA ALA A 26 7.69 -8.13 9.66
C ALA A 26 7.11 -6.91 8.92
N HIS A 27 6.94 -7.00 7.60
CA HIS A 27 6.23 -6.03 6.79
C HIS A 27 4.89 -6.60 6.34
N LEU A 28 3.84 -5.80 6.40
CA LEU A 28 2.49 -6.13 5.93
C LEU A 28 2.15 -5.35 4.67
N GLU A 29 1.55 -6.00 3.68
CA GLU A 29 0.83 -5.35 2.59
C GLU A 29 -0.60 -5.89 2.53
N THR A 30 -1.61 -4.99 2.60
CA THR A 30 -3.03 -5.32 2.70
C THR A 30 -3.89 -4.27 2.00
N SER A 31 -5.13 -4.64 1.64
CA SER A 31 -6.12 -3.70 1.10
C SER A 31 -6.59 -2.65 2.10
N ALA A 32 -6.25 -2.79 3.38
CA ALA A 32 -6.70 -1.92 4.47
C ALA A 32 -8.22 -1.95 4.75
N THR A 33 -8.91 -2.99 4.32
CA THR A 33 -10.37 -3.14 4.50
C THR A 33 -10.76 -3.91 5.76
N LEU A 34 -9.79 -4.56 6.41
CA LEU A 34 -9.96 -5.31 7.64
C LEU A 34 -9.05 -4.77 8.74
N PRO A 35 -9.41 -4.90 10.01
CA PRO A 35 -8.57 -4.43 11.10
C PRO A 35 -7.26 -5.22 11.16
N ILE A 36 -6.19 -4.53 11.52
CA ILE A 36 -4.90 -5.15 11.79
C ILE A 36 -4.90 -5.72 13.23
N MET A 37 -4.46 -6.95 13.37
CA MET A 37 -4.31 -7.61 14.68
C MET A 37 -2.82 -7.69 15.04
N GLU A 38 -2.43 -6.91 16.05
CA GLU A 38 -1.07 -6.86 16.58
C GLU A 38 -1.11 -7.02 18.10
N ASP A 39 -0.03 -7.54 18.68
CA ASP A 39 0.19 -7.48 20.12
C ASP A 39 1.03 -6.25 20.47
N PRO A 40 0.99 -5.76 21.74
CA PRO A 40 1.84 -4.64 22.18
C PRO A 40 3.34 -4.87 21.90
N ASP A 41 3.80 -6.12 22.07
CA ASP A 41 5.22 -6.49 21.99
C ASP A 41 5.61 -7.16 20.66
N ALA A 42 4.64 -7.41 19.77
CA ALA A 42 4.87 -8.05 18.47
C ALA A 42 4.05 -7.37 17.37
N LYS A 43 4.64 -6.38 16.73
CA LYS A 43 4.00 -5.52 15.72
C LYS A 43 4.69 -5.64 14.36
N PHE A 44 3.95 -5.25 13.33
CA PHE A 44 4.58 -5.01 12.04
C PHE A 44 5.51 -3.80 12.10
N SER A 45 6.73 -3.96 11.61
CA SER A 45 7.73 -2.89 11.50
C SER A 45 7.42 -1.93 10.36
N TRP A 46 6.63 -2.36 9.39
CA TRP A 46 6.19 -1.56 8.26
C TRP A 46 4.83 -2.05 7.76
N VAL A 47 3.93 -1.11 7.50
CA VAL A 47 2.58 -1.40 7.00
C VAL A 47 2.32 -0.63 5.72
N THR A 48 2.13 -1.36 4.64
CA THR A 48 1.70 -0.83 3.34
C THR A 48 0.20 -1.03 3.20
N ALA A 49 -0.56 0.06 3.17
CA ALA A 49 -1.95 0.02 2.77
C ALA A 49 -2.06 0.15 1.24
N SER A 50 -2.70 -0.80 0.60
CA SER A 50 -2.97 -0.80 -0.85
C SER A 50 -4.49 -0.76 -1.12
N PRO A 51 -5.16 0.40 -0.89
CA PRO A 51 -6.59 0.53 -1.02
C PRO A 51 -7.08 0.15 -2.41
N LYS A 52 -8.25 -0.47 -2.46
CA LYS A 52 -8.95 -0.77 -3.71
C LYS A 52 -10.09 0.24 -3.86
N PHE A 53 -10.19 0.89 -5.02
CA PHE A 53 -11.14 1.98 -5.22
C PHE A 53 -12.61 1.55 -5.27
N PHE A 54 -12.87 0.25 -5.26
CA PHE A 54 -14.22 -0.32 -5.15
C PHE A 54 -14.62 -0.67 -3.71
N CYS A 55 -13.70 -0.53 -2.72
CA CYS A 55 -13.96 -0.81 -1.32
C CYS A 55 -13.24 0.22 -0.44
N GLU A 56 -13.97 0.90 0.44
CA GLU A 56 -13.39 1.93 1.31
C GLU A 56 -12.45 1.28 2.34
N PRO A 57 -11.21 1.80 2.49
CA PRO A 57 -10.32 1.36 3.55
C PRO A 57 -10.78 1.88 4.91
N LEU A 58 -10.44 1.18 5.97
CA LEU A 58 -10.69 1.63 7.33
C LEU A 58 -9.85 2.88 7.66
N ALA A 59 -10.47 3.92 8.20
CA ALA A 59 -9.77 5.13 8.61
C ALA A 59 -8.67 4.86 9.66
N THR A 60 -8.95 3.95 10.60
CA THR A 60 -7.97 3.51 11.61
C THR A 60 -6.76 2.82 10.98
N PHE A 61 -6.97 2.11 9.86
CA PHE A 61 -5.89 1.47 9.13
C PHE A 61 -5.04 2.50 8.38
N LEU A 62 -5.66 3.46 7.71
CA LEU A 62 -4.94 4.53 7.01
C LEU A 62 -4.06 5.32 8.00
N ALA A 63 -4.58 5.62 9.19
CA ALA A 63 -3.82 6.30 10.23
C ALA A 63 -2.61 5.48 10.73
N ARG A 64 -2.67 4.13 10.67
CA ARG A 64 -1.57 3.22 11.06
C ARG A 64 -0.54 3.01 9.95
N ALA A 65 -0.91 3.24 8.69
CA ALA A 65 -0.06 2.92 7.54
C ALA A 65 1.23 3.73 7.51
N ASP A 66 2.35 3.06 7.24
CA ASP A 66 3.65 3.67 6.98
C ASP A 66 3.78 4.14 5.53
N GLU A 67 3.04 3.51 4.60
CA GLU A 67 2.93 3.97 3.22
C GLU A 67 1.61 3.56 2.59
N LEU A 68 1.20 4.30 1.55
CA LEU A 68 0.10 3.93 0.69
C LEU A 68 0.63 3.53 -0.69
N LYS A 69 0.08 2.45 -1.24
CA LYS A 69 0.37 1.99 -2.60
C LYS A 69 -0.93 1.93 -3.40
N PHE A 70 -1.06 2.82 -4.35
CA PHE A 70 -2.23 2.94 -5.22
C PHE A 70 -1.98 2.28 -6.57
N ILE A 71 -2.95 1.51 -7.03
CA ILE A 71 -2.95 0.92 -8.38
C ILE A 71 -3.90 1.75 -9.24
N ILE A 72 -3.36 2.46 -10.21
CA ILE A 72 -4.05 3.43 -11.04
C ILE A 72 -4.47 2.77 -12.35
N SER A 73 -5.76 2.70 -12.58
CA SER A 73 -6.36 2.16 -13.81
C SER A 73 -6.80 3.26 -14.76
N GLU A 74 -7.16 4.42 -14.23
CA GLU A 74 -7.63 5.58 -14.98
C GLU A 74 -7.28 6.90 -14.28
N PRO A 75 -7.23 8.05 -15.00
CA PRO A 75 -6.86 9.33 -14.39
C PRO A 75 -7.75 9.77 -13.22
N SER A 76 -9.02 9.39 -13.21
CA SER A 76 -9.98 9.71 -12.14
C SER A 76 -9.61 9.10 -10.79
N ASP A 77 -8.82 8.01 -10.79
CA ASP A 77 -8.35 7.37 -9.55
C ASP A 77 -7.45 8.30 -8.72
N LEU A 78 -6.74 9.24 -9.36
CA LEU A 78 -5.81 10.14 -8.68
C LEU A 78 -6.48 11.01 -7.61
N SER A 79 -7.74 11.42 -7.83
CA SER A 79 -8.51 12.18 -6.83
C SER A 79 -8.83 11.36 -5.58
N LYS A 80 -9.08 10.04 -5.74
CA LYS A 80 -9.29 9.12 -4.61
C LYS A 80 -7.99 8.91 -3.82
N CYS A 81 -6.84 8.90 -4.52
CA CYS A 81 -5.53 8.81 -3.85
C CYS A 81 -5.33 9.98 -2.88
N GLU A 82 -5.67 11.21 -3.27
CA GLU A 82 -5.56 12.37 -2.37
C GLU A 82 -6.45 12.24 -1.12
N LYS A 83 -7.70 11.79 -1.32
CA LYS A 83 -8.62 11.53 -0.21
C LYS A 83 -8.02 10.59 0.82
N TYR A 84 -7.45 9.47 0.37
CA TYR A 84 -6.87 8.48 1.28
C TYR A 84 -5.53 8.94 1.87
N ALA A 85 -4.71 9.63 1.09
CA ALA A 85 -3.45 10.18 1.57
C ALA A 85 -3.65 11.19 2.70
N SER A 86 -4.69 12.03 2.63
CA SER A 86 -5.01 13.00 3.69
C SER A 86 -5.37 12.34 5.02
N ALA A 87 -5.85 11.10 5.02
CA ALA A 87 -6.17 10.32 6.22
C ALA A 87 -4.97 9.52 6.77
N ALA A 88 -3.87 9.44 6.02
CA ALA A 88 -2.68 8.65 6.36
C ALA A 88 -1.57 9.51 6.94
N ALA A 89 -1.83 10.16 8.08
CA ALA A 89 -0.92 11.16 8.67
C ALA A 89 0.47 10.63 9.04
N ASN A 90 0.62 9.32 9.26
CA ASN A 90 1.90 8.69 9.59
C ASN A 90 2.66 8.14 8.38
N ALA A 91 2.07 8.20 7.19
CA ALA A 91 2.68 7.65 6.00
C ALA A 91 3.94 8.43 5.57
N LYS A 92 4.93 7.70 5.12
CA LYS A 92 6.25 8.18 4.68
C LYS A 92 6.40 8.17 3.16
N ALA A 93 5.44 7.55 2.45
CA ALA A 93 5.41 7.50 1.00
C ALA A 93 4.00 7.21 0.46
N PHE A 94 3.69 7.79 -0.70
CA PHE A 94 2.49 7.52 -1.49
C PHE A 94 2.92 7.08 -2.88
N TRP A 95 2.79 5.78 -3.17
CA TRP A 95 3.18 5.19 -4.44
C TRP A 95 2.01 5.13 -5.41
N LEU A 96 2.23 5.58 -6.62
CA LEU A 96 1.29 5.51 -7.74
C LEU A 96 1.84 4.52 -8.77
N HIS A 97 1.26 3.34 -8.85
CA HIS A 97 1.64 2.32 -9.81
C HIS A 97 0.55 2.19 -10.89
N PRO A 98 0.88 2.16 -12.17
CA PRO A 98 -0.11 1.82 -13.18
C PRO A 98 -0.64 0.40 -12.93
N GLU A 99 -1.92 0.18 -13.18
CA GLU A 99 -2.47 -1.17 -13.26
C GLU A 99 -1.73 -1.92 -14.39
N TRP A 100 -1.48 -3.21 -14.18
CA TRP A 100 -0.56 -3.94 -15.06
C TRP A 100 -0.97 -3.98 -16.52
N SER A 101 -2.26 -4.14 -16.83
CA SER A 101 -2.77 -4.12 -18.19
C SER A 101 -2.60 -2.75 -18.87
N LYS A 102 -2.39 -1.70 -18.08
CA LYS A 102 -2.17 -0.30 -18.51
C LYS A 102 -0.70 0.12 -18.47
N ALA A 103 0.21 -0.82 -18.17
CA ALA A 103 1.64 -0.52 -18.03
C ALA A 103 2.27 0.04 -19.31
N GLY A 104 1.69 -0.22 -20.49
CA GLY A 104 2.09 0.35 -21.79
C GLY A 104 1.33 1.61 -22.21
N ASP A 105 0.36 2.09 -21.43
CA ASP A 105 -0.42 3.29 -21.74
C ASP A 105 0.38 4.56 -21.42
N GLY A 106 1.06 5.12 -22.41
CA GLY A 106 1.89 6.32 -22.25
C GLY A 106 1.11 7.54 -21.76
N ALA A 107 -0.17 7.67 -22.08
CA ALA A 107 -1.00 8.80 -21.63
C ALA A 107 -1.30 8.67 -20.13
N LEU A 108 -1.64 7.48 -19.65
CA LEU A 108 -1.83 7.21 -18.23
C LEU A 108 -0.53 7.38 -17.44
N LEU A 109 0.58 6.84 -17.95
CA LEU A 109 1.89 6.97 -17.31
C LEU A 109 2.29 8.44 -17.15
N LYS A 110 2.06 9.25 -18.20
CA LYS A 110 2.32 10.68 -18.12
C LYS A 110 1.45 11.36 -17.06
N LYS A 111 0.17 11.02 -16.95
CA LYS A 111 -0.73 11.57 -15.92
C LYS A 111 -0.27 11.21 -14.50
N ILE A 112 0.14 9.96 -14.28
CA ILE A 112 0.70 9.51 -13.00
C ILE A 112 1.96 10.31 -12.65
N TRP A 113 2.86 10.46 -13.60
CA TRP A 113 4.09 11.23 -13.42
C TRP A 113 3.81 12.70 -13.11
N ASP A 114 3.01 13.37 -13.95
CA ASP A 114 2.66 14.79 -13.79
C ASP A 114 2.03 15.03 -12.40
N PHE A 115 1.13 14.12 -11.97
CA PHE A 115 0.52 14.20 -10.65
C PHE A 115 1.56 14.06 -9.54
N ALA A 116 2.43 13.04 -9.57
CA ALA A 116 3.46 12.84 -8.57
C ALA A 116 4.40 14.06 -8.47
N VAL A 117 4.81 14.62 -9.61
CA VAL A 117 5.68 15.81 -9.66
C VAL A 117 4.95 17.04 -9.12
N SER A 118 3.67 17.25 -9.50
CA SER A 118 2.90 18.42 -9.04
C SER A 118 2.65 18.42 -7.54
N LYS A 119 2.49 17.23 -6.93
CA LYS A 119 2.31 17.07 -5.48
C LYS A 119 3.62 17.12 -4.72
N GLY A 120 4.69 16.57 -5.29
CA GLY A 120 6.00 16.51 -4.62
C GLY A 120 5.99 15.75 -3.29
N GLY A 121 6.97 16.02 -2.45
CA GLY A 121 7.01 15.51 -1.08
C GLY A 121 7.01 13.98 -1.00
N LEU A 122 5.93 13.39 -0.51
CA LEU A 122 5.78 11.94 -0.32
C LEU A 122 5.26 11.19 -1.56
N TRP A 123 4.80 11.90 -2.60
CA TRP A 123 4.23 11.28 -3.78
C TRP A 123 5.31 10.77 -4.75
N ARG A 124 5.15 9.57 -5.24
CA ARG A 124 6.12 8.88 -6.08
C ARG A 124 5.42 8.08 -7.17
N ALA A 125 5.87 8.23 -8.40
CA ALA A 125 5.54 7.29 -9.45
C ALA A 125 6.35 6.01 -9.26
N GLY A 126 5.71 4.86 -9.36
CA GLY A 126 6.32 3.55 -9.17
C GLY A 126 5.88 2.54 -10.22
N TRP A 127 6.31 1.29 -10.05
CA TRP A 127 6.04 0.21 -10.98
C TRP A 127 5.88 -1.13 -10.27
N GLN A 128 5.07 -2.03 -10.82
CA GLN A 128 4.94 -3.39 -10.30
C GLN A 128 6.12 -4.26 -10.78
N LEU A 129 7.32 -4.02 -10.26
CA LEU A 129 8.57 -4.65 -10.72
C LEU A 129 8.52 -6.17 -10.73
N HIS A 130 7.87 -6.80 -9.73
CA HIS A 130 7.73 -8.25 -9.68
C HIS A 130 7.11 -8.86 -10.94
N LYS A 131 6.20 -8.12 -11.61
CA LYS A 131 5.59 -8.57 -12.87
C LYS A 131 6.54 -8.46 -14.05
N LEU A 132 7.45 -7.49 -14.06
CA LEU A 132 8.49 -7.36 -15.09
C LEU A 132 9.50 -8.50 -15.02
N TYR A 133 9.82 -8.95 -13.80
CA TYR A 133 10.78 -10.02 -13.56
C TYR A 133 10.14 -11.41 -13.46
N PHE A 134 8.84 -11.53 -13.75
CA PHE A 134 8.07 -12.78 -13.60
C PHE A 134 8.20 -13.41 -12.20
N ALA A 135 8.48 -12.61 -11.17
CA ALA A 135 8.55 -13.05 -9.79
C ALA A 135 7.13 -13.30 -9.24
N ARG A 136 6.98 -14.40 -8.47
CA ARG A 136 5.74 -14.79 -7.80
C ARG A 136 5.79 -14.40 -6.32
#